data_41e1ba995270d5fba6ece0cfc3a834a9
#
_entry.id   41e1ba995270d5fba6ece0cfc3a834a9
#
_cell.length_a   1.000
_cell.length_b   1.000
_cell.length_c   1.000
_cell.angle_alpha   90.00
_cell.angle_beta   90.00
_cell.angle_gamma   90.00
#
_symmetry.space_group_name_H-M   'P 1'
#
loop_
_entity.id
_entity.type
_entity.pdbx_description
1 polymer ?
#
loop_
_entity_poly.entity_id
_entity_poly.type
_entity_poly.pdbx_seq_one_letter_code
_entity_poly.pdbx_strand_id
1 'polypeptide(L)'
;MHQFSIKVTFGMEIDKNLKGHALAFTANVMWGLMSPIGKSALTELSALSVTTFRMVGAAAAFWILSAFCKQEQVGHRDMLKIFFASLFALVFNQGIFIFGLSLTSPIDASIVTTTSPIITMIVAAIYLKEPVTNKKVLGIFIGAMGALILILSSQATNAGGGSIWGDLLCMIAQLSFSIYLTVFKGLSQRYSAITINKWMFIYASICYIPFSYQDIAGIEWNSISTAAIYQVLYVVLCGSFIAYICIMTAQKLMRPTVVSMYNYVQPIVASIAAILMGIGSFGWEKGVAIALVFLGVYFVTQSKSKADLEGVS
;
A
#
# COMPACT_ATOMS: atom_id res chain seq x y z
N MET A 1 -20.96 48.66 -0.01
CA MET A 1 -20.64 47.52 0.86
C MET A 1 -19.57 46.70 0.16
N HIS A 2 -18.31 46.93 0.52
CA HIS A 2 -17.15 46.20 -0.05
C HIS A 2 -16.98 44.91 0.69
N GLN A 3 -17.12 43.79 -0.02
CA GLN A 3 -16.69 42.48 0.48
C GLN A 3 -15.18 42.42 0.44
N PHE A 4 -14.57 42.40 1.62
CA PHE A 4 -13.15 42.08 1.80
C PHE A 4 -12.97 40.58 1.62
N SER A 5 -12.49 40.14 0.46
CA SER A 5 -12.05 38.78 0.23
C SER A 5 -10.57 38.68 0.63
N ILE A 6 -10.30 38.19 1.81
CA ILE A 6 -8.93 37.84 2.23
C ILE A 6 -8.53 36.60 1.45
N LYS A 7 -7.88 36.75 0.31
CA LYS A 7 -7.09 35.71 -0.34
C LYS A 7 -5.79 35.55 0.45
N VAL A 8 -5.76 34.63 1.37
CA VAL A 8 -4.48 34.12 1.90
C VAL A 8 -3.86 33.25 0.81
N THR A 9 -3.05 33.87 -0.04
CA THR A 9 -2.25 33.20 -1.06
C THR A 9 -0.93 32.77 -0.40
N PHE A 10 -0.91 31.64 0.28
CA PHE A 10 0.32 30.87 0.48
C PHE A 10 0.44 29.93 -0.74
N GLY A 11 0.92 30.53 -1.85
CA GLY A 11 1.08 29.80 -3.10
C GLY A 11 2.50 29.26 -3.22
N MET A 12 2.74 28.03 -2.79
CA MET A 12 3.56 27.13 -3.58
C MET A 12 2.57 26.21 -4.31
N GLU A 13 2.36 26.39 -5.61
CA GLU A 13 1.83 25.35 -6.48
C GLU A 13 2.85 24.20 -6.44
N ILE A 14 2.66 23.30 -5.50
CA ILE A 14 3.43 22.05 -5.48
C ILE A 14 3.12 21.37 -6.81
N ASP A 15 4.15 21.19 -7.62
CA ASP A 15 4.06 20.48 -8.90
C ASP A 15 3.26 19.18 -8.66
N LYS A 16 2.25 18.93 -9.50
CA LYS A 16 1.36 17.78 -9.40
C LYS A 16 2.15 16.47 -9.30
N ASN A 17 3.28 16.40 -10.00
CA ASN A 17 4.19 15.27 -9.94
C ASN A 17 4.80 15.13 -8.54
N LEU A 18 5.35 16.20 -7.98
CA LEU A 18 5.95 16.18 -6.63
C LEU A 18 4.92 15.79 -5.56
N LYS A 19 3.68 16.28 -5.68
CA LYS A 19 2.58 15.87 -4.81
C LYS A 19 2.29 14.37 -4.89
N GLY A 20 2.25 13.82 -6.11
CA GLY A 20 2.06 12.37 -6.32
C GLY A 20 3.16 11.54 -5.66
N HIS A 21 4.42 11.93 -5.86
CA HIS A 21 5.57 11.27 -5.25
C HIS A 21 5.56 11.34 -3.72
N ALA A 22 5.29 12.51 -3.15
CA ALA A 22 5.19 12.70 -1.70
C ALA A 22 4.09 11.83 -1.09
N LEU A 23 2.91 11.76 -1.72
CA LEU A 23 1.80 10.94 -1.23
C LEU A 23 2.10 9.44 -1.32
N ALA A 24 2.70 8.96 -2.43
CA ALA A 24 3.10 7.56 -2.55
C ALA A 24 4.17 7.20 -1.53
N PHE A 25 5.15 8.07 -1.30
CA PHE A 25 6.17 7.90 -0.26
C PHE A 25 5.54 7.82 1.13
N THR A 26 4.67 8.77 1.49
CA THR A 26 3.98 8.81 2.79
C THR A 26 3.17 7.54 3.05
N ALA A 27 2.40 7.07 2.07
CA ALA A 27 1.64 5.83 2.20
C ALA A 27 2.56 4.63 2.50
N ASN A 28 3.69 4.54 1.79
CA ASN A 28 4.61 3.42 1.96
C ASN A 28 5.46 3.52 3.23
N VAL A 29 5.72 4.71 3.75
CA VAL A 29 6.28 4.90 5.11
C VAL A 29 5.30 4.35 6.15
N MET A 30 4.01 4.69 6.06
CA MET A 30 2.99 4.17 6.98
C MET A 30 2.86 2.65 6.90
N TRP A 31 2.90 2.05 5.71
CA TRP A 31 2.87 0.60 5.54
C TRP A 31 4.16 -0.08 6.02
N GLY A 32 5.32 0.54 5.83
CA GLY A 32 6.59 0.02 6.35
C GLY A 32 6.62 -0.04 7.89
N LEU A 33 6.11 1.00 8.56
CA LEU A 33 5.96 1.02 10.02
C LEU A 33 4.87 0.05 10.50
N MET A 34 3.86 -0.23 9.67
CA MET A 34 2.79 -1.16 10.03
C MET A 34 3.30 -2.59 10.25
N SER A 35 4.38 -2.99 9.61
CA SER A 35 4.94 -4.33 9.77
C SER A 35 5.40 -4.62 11.21
N PRO A 36 6.30 -3.84 11.84
CA PRO A 36 6.68 -4.06 13.23
C PRO A 36 5.54 -3.78 14.22
N ILE A 37 4.75 -2.72 14.01
CA ILE A 37 3.65 -2.34 14.91
C ILE A 37 2.53 -3.37 14.86
N GLY A 38 2.11 -3.78 13.66
CA GLY A 38 1.06 -4.78 13.47
C GLY A 38 1.45 -6.16 14.00
N LYS A 39 2.73 -6.56 13.80
CA LYS A 39 3.21 -7.85 14.33
C LYS A 39 3.11 -7.91 15.86
N SER A 40 3.34 -6.81 16.55
CA SER A 40 3.16 -6.74 18.00
C SER A 40 1.68 -6.89 18.40
N ALA A 41 0.74 -6.30 17.65
CA ALA A 41 -0.70 -6.48 17.92
C ALA A 41 -1.15 -7.94 17.74
N LEU A 42 -0.51 -8.69 16.83
CA LEU A 42 -0.83 -10.09 16.55
C LEU A 42 -0.39 -11.06 17.67
N THR A 43 0.32 -10.60 18.69
CA THR A 43 0.62 -11.43 19.88
C THR A 43 -0.59 -11.58 20.81
N GLU A 44 -1.55 -10.65 20.73
CA GLU A 44 -2.73 -10.63 21.57
C GLU A 44 -4.04 -10.82 20.80
N LEU A 45 -4.05 -10.52 19.51
CA LEU A 45 -5.22 -10.58 18.64
C LEU A 45 -4.96 -11.45 17.42
N SER A 46 -5.99 -12.16 16.94
CA SER A 46 -5.86 -12.93 15.70
C SER A 46 -5.67 -12.01 14.48
N ALA A 47 -4.94 -12.49 13.48
CA ALA A 47 -4.72 -11.76 12.23
C ALA A 47 -6.04 -11.39 11.54
N LEU A 48 -7.05 -12.25 11.65
CA LEU A 48 -8.36 -12.04 11.07
C LEU A 48 -9.13 -10.94 11.82
N SER A 49 -9.07 -10.92 13.16
CA SER A 49 -9.65 -9.85 13.99
C SER A 49 -9.01 -8.49 13.67
N VAL A 50 -7.68 -8.41 13.66
CA VAL A 50 -6.95 -7.16 13.33
C VAL A 50 -7.32 -6.67 11.92
N THR A 51 -7.41 -7.58 10.94
CA THR A 51 -7.80 -7.22 9.57
C THR A 51 -9.24 -6.71 9.53
N THR A 52 -10.15 -7.32 10.25
CA THR A 52 -11.55 -6.87 10.30
C THR A 52 -11.68 -5.52 10.98
N PHE A 53 -11.02 -5.30 12.12
CA PHE A 53 -10.97 -3.97 12.76
C PHE A 53 -10.40 -2.91 11.83
N ARG A 54 -9.40 -3.25 11.05
CA ARG A 54 -8.81 -2.40 10.02
C ARG A 54 -9.85 -2.02 8.95
N MET A 55 -10.63 -2.98 8.43
CA MET A 55 -11.64 -2.72 7.41
C MET A 55 -12.80 -1.89 7.95
N VAL A 56 -13.37 -2.31 9.08
CA VAL A 56 -14.51 -1.63 9.71
C VAL A 56 -14.13 -0.25 10.22
N GLY A 57 -12.99 -0.13 10.90
CA GLY A 57 -12.53 1.15 11.45
C GLY A 57 -12.19 2.17 10.35
N ALA A 58 -11.54 1.73 9.28
CA ALA A 58 -11.28 2.61 8.14
C ALA A 58 -12.58 2.97 7.40
N ALA A 59 -13.53 2.04 7.23
CA ALA A 59 -14.85 2.33 6.69
C ALA A 59 -15.55 3.44 7.50
N ALA A 60 -15.60 3.30 8.82
CA ALA A 60 -16.17 4.31 9.71
C ALA A 60 -15.48 5.68 9.56
N ALA A 61 -14.14 5.70 9.55
CA ALA A 61 -13.36 6.92 9.36
C ALA A 61 -13.65 7.61 8.02
N PHE A 62 -13.73 6.83 6.92
CA PHE A 62 -14.08 7.36 5.59
C PHE A 62 -15.51 7.88 5.53
N TRP A 63 -16.46 7.23 6.19
CA TRP A 63 -17.84 7.69 6.25
C TRP A 63 -17.98 8.97 7.06
N ILE A 64 -17.33 9.06 8.21
CA ILE A 64 -17.27 10.29 9.02
C ILE A 64 -16.66 11.42 8.19
N LEU A 65 -15.49 11.22 7.57
CA LEU A 65 -14.86 12.24 6.74
C LEU A 65 -15.74 12.64 5.55
N SER A 66 -16.42 11.68 4.91
CA SER A 66 -17.28 11.94 3.76
C SER A 66 -18.46 12.84 4.08
N ALA A 67 -18.93 12.87 5.35
CA ALA A 67 -20.01 13.77 5.77
C ALA A 67 -19.60 15.26 5.69
N PHE A 68 -18.32 15.55 5.80
CA PHE A 68 -17.77 16.91 5.69
C PHE A 68 -17.29 17.27 4.28
N CYS A 69 -17.39 16.34 3.33
CA CYS A 69 -16.94 16.53 1.96
C CYS A 69 -18.12 16.65 0.99
N LYS A 70 -17.86 17.20 -0.20
CA LYS A 70 -18.85 17.22 -1.26
C LYS A 70 -19.25 15.78 -1.60
N GLN A 71 -20.54 15.49 -1.51
CA GLN A 71 -21.07 14.17 -1.84
C GLN A 71 -21.05 13.97 -3.37
N GLU A 72 -20.41 12.88 -3.79
CA GLU A 72 -20.37 12.46 -5.20
C GLU A 72 -21.38 11.33 -5.41
N GLN A 73 -22.22 11.45 -6.40
CA GLN A 73 -23.13 10.39 -6.82
C GLN A 73 -22.37 9.38 -7.67
N VAL A 74 -22.30 8.14 -7.21
CA VAL A 74 -21.66 7.05 -7.95
C VAL A 74 -22.71 6.28 -8.72
N GLY A 75 -22.55 6.21 -10.04
CA GLY A 75 -23.44 5.43 -10.89
C GLY A 75 -23.35 3.92 -10.61
N HIS A 76 -24.46 3.19 -10.82
CA HIS A 76 -24.56 1.76 -10.52
C HIS A 76 -23.43 0.92 -11.15
N ARG A 77 -23.05 1.21 -12.39
CA ARG A 77 -21.94 0.51 -13.07
C ARG A 77 -20.58 0.76 -12.40
N ASP A 78 -20.32 1.97 -11.94
CA ASP A 78 -19.08 2.31 -11.26
C ASP A 78 -19.08 1.80 -9.81
N MET A 79 -20.26 1.69 -9.17
CA MET A 79 -20.41 1.01 -7.88
C MET A 79 -19.99 -0.46 -7.96
N LEU A 80 -20.40 -1.17 -9.01
CA LEU A 80 -19.95 -2.54 -9.24
C LEU A 80 -18.44 -2.62 -9.48
N LYS A 81 -17.85 -1.66 -10.20
CA LYS A 81 -16.38 -1.59 -10.36
C LYS A 81 -15.68 -1.31 -9.03
N ILE A 82 -16.24 -0.48 -8.16
CA ILE A 82 -15.69 -0.23 -6.82
C ILE A 82 -15.77 -1.49 -5.96
N PHE A 83 -16.84 -2.28 -6.09
CA PHE A 83 -16.92 -3.58 -5.43
C PHE A 83 -15.78 -4.51 -5.88
N PHE A 84 -15.55 -4.68 -7.17
CA PHE A 84 -14.42 -5.48 -7.67
C PHE A 84 -13.08 -4.88 -7.28
N ALA A 85 -12.93 -3.55 -7.31
CA ALA A 85 -11.72 -2.88 -6.83
C ALA A 85 -11.45 -3.19 -5.35
N SER A 86 -12.48 -3.25 -4.51
CA SER A 86 -12.39 -3.67 -3.12
C SER A 86 -11.92 -5.12 -2.99
N LEU A 87 -12.45 -6.04 -3.80
CA LEU A 87 -11.99 -7.43 -3.79
C LEU A 87 -10.50 -7.52 -4.10
N PHE A 88 -10.03 -6.84 -5.14
CA PHE A 88 -8.64 -6.90 -5.54
C PHE A 88 -7.69 -6.14 -4.61
N ALA A 89 -8.06 -4.95 -4.14
CA ALA A 89 -7.21 -4.11 -3.30
C ALA A 89 -7.18 -4.52 -1.83
N LEU A 90 -8.30 -5.01 -1.30
CA LEU A 90 -8.48 -5.24 0.13
C LEU A 90 -8.69 -6.72 0.45
N VAL A 91 -9.68 -7.38 -0.15
CA VAL A 91 -10.04 -8.74 0.22
C VAL A 91 -8.97 -9.73 -0.22
N PHE A 92 -8.71 -9.83 -1.51
CA PHE A 92 -7.72 -10.80 -2.02
C PHE A 92 -6.29 -10.38 -1.70
N ASN A 93 -5.93 -9.10 -1.84
CA ASN A 93 -4.58 -8.68 -1.50
C ASN A 93 -4.28 -8.91 -0.03
N GLN A 94 -5.08 -8.38 0.89
CA GLN A 94 -4.80 -8.47 2.32
C GLN A 94 -5.02 -9.88 2.87
N GLY A 95 -6.14 -10.54 2.52
CA GLY A 95 -6.49 -11.85 3.05
C GLY A 95 -5.57 -12.95 2.56
N ILE A 96 -5.34 -13.02 1.24
CA ILE A 96 -4.44 -14.03 0.66
C ILE A 96 -2.99 -13.80 1.14
N PHE A 97 -2.57 -12.53 1.31
CA PHE A 97 -1.24 -12.22 1.84
C PHE A 97 -1.06 -12.71 3.27
N ILE A 98 -2.03 -12.45 4.16
CA ILE A 98 -1.97 -12.91 5.57
C ILE A 98 -1.97 -14.43 5.62
N PHE A 99 -2.81 -15.09 4.82
CA PHE A 99 -2.84 -16.55 4.75
C PHE A 99 -1.53 -17.11 4.18
N GLY A 100 -0.98 -16.50 3.13
CA GLY A 100 0.35 -16.85 2.60
C GLY A 100 1.44 -16.69 3.66
N LEU A 101 1.45 -15.56 4.37
CA LEU A 101 2.42 -15.28 5.44
C LEU A 101 2.34 -16.28 6.60
N SER A 102 1.17 -16.87 6.88
CA SER A 102 1.05 -17.92 7.90
C SER A 102 1.74 -19.22 7.50
N LEU A 103 1.95 -19.46 6.20
CA LEU A 103 2.55 -20.65 5.63
C LEU A 103 4.02 -20.47 5.23
N THR A 104 4.51 -19.23 5.10
CA THR A 104 5.89 -18.93 4.71
C THR A 104 6.62 -18.09 5.74
N SER A 105 7.93 -17.93 5.54
CA SER A 105 8.71 -17.04 6.41
C SER A 105 8.42 -15.57 6.10
N PRO A 106 8.55 -14.67 7.10
CA PRO A 106 8.48 -13.21 6.84
C PRO A 106 9.50 -12.72 5.81
N ILE A 107 10.62 -13.43 5.67
CA ILE A 107 11.67 -13.16 4.67
C ILE A 107 11.14 -13.41 3.28
N ASP A 108 10.67 -14.63 3.05
CA ASP A 108 10.22 -15.06 1.74
C ASP A 108 9.03 -14.20 1.29
N ALA A 109 8.07 -13.93 2.21
CA ALA A 109 6.97 -13.00 1.95
C ALA A 109 7.47 -11.59 1.57
N SER A 110 8.52 -11.08 2.25
CA SER A 110 9.12 -9.78 1.94
C SER A 110 9.84 -9.78 0.59
N ILE A 111 10.55 -10.87 0.26
CA ILE A 111 11.18 -11.05 -1.07
C ILE A 111 10.11 -11.06 -2.16
N VAL A 112 9.01 -11.79 -1.95
CA VAL A 112 7.90 -11.83 -2.90
C VAL A 112 7.27 -10.45 -3.10
N THR A 113 7.11 -9.64 -2.05
CA THR A 113 6.57 -8.28 -2.22
C THR A 113 7.45 -7.37 -3.09
N THR A 114 8.75 -7.63 -3.18
CA THR A 114 9.63 -6.87 -4.09
C THR A 114 9.33 -7.15 -5.58
N THR A 115 8.58 -8.19 -5.90
CA THR A 115 8.14 -8.48 -7.28
C THR A 115 6.97 -7.58 -7.71
N SER A 116 6.31 -6.89 -6.79
CA SER A 116 5.12 -6.06 -7.07
C SER A 116 5.32 -5.04 -8.21
N PRO A 117 6.41 -4.27 -8.30
CA PRO A 117 6.61 -3.36 -9.44
C PRO A 117 6.79 -4.08 -10.78
N ILE A 118 7.39 -5.29 -10.77
CA ILE A 118 7.55 -6.11 -11.98
C ILE A 118 6.16 -6.55 -12.47
N ILE A 119 5.36 -7.10 -11.56
CA ILE A 119 3.99 -7.55 -11.85
C ILE A 119 3.14 -6.36 -12.33
N THR A 120 3.22 -5.23 -11.64
CA THR A 120 2.48 -4.01 -12.03
C THR A 120 2.91 -3.51 -13.41
N MET A 121 4.20 -3.57 -13.75
CA MET A 121 4.68 -3.21 -15.09
C MET A 121 4.06 -4.12 -16.17
N ILE A 122 4.03 -5.43 -15.93
CA ILE A 122 3.45 -6.40 -16.87
C ILE A 122 1.95 -6.15 -17.05
N VAL A 123 1.20 -6.03 -15.94
CA VAL A 123 -0.24 -5.77 -15.99
C VAL A 123 -0.54 -4.42 -16.65
N ALA A 124 0.25 -3.37 -16.37
CA ALA A 124 0.09 -2.06 -17.00
C ALA A 124 0.43 -2.08 -18.50
N ALA A 125 1.44 -2.86 -18.90
CA ALA A 125 1.78 -3.03 -20.32
C ALA A 125 0.65 -3.71 -21.09
N ILE A 126 0.04 -4.76 -20.51
CA ILE A 126 -1.06 -5.51 -21.14
C ILE A 126 -2.35 -4.69 -21.15
N TYR A 127 -2.77 -4.15 -20.01
CA TYR A 127 -4.09 -3.53 -19.87
C TYR A 127 -4.13 -2.06 -20.30
N LEU A 128 -3.15 -1.25 -19.83
CA LEU A 128 -3.08 0.19 -20.15
C LEU A 128 -2.25 0.45 -21.42
N LYS A 129 -1.63 -0.58 -21.97
CA LYS A 129 -0.68 -0.46 -23.09
C LYS A 129 0.45 0.54 -22.79
N GLU A 130 0.91 0.54 -21.50
CA GLU A 130 2.07 1.33 -21.13
C GLU A 130 3.34 0.80 -21.79
N PRO A 131 4.21 1.67 -22.35
CA PRO A 131 5.43 1.22 -22.97
C PRO A 131 6.38 0.59 -21.94
N VAL A 132 6.96 -0.55 -22.31
CA VAL A 132 8.04 -1.19 -21.56
C VAL A 132 9.36 -0.68 -22.12
N THR A 133 9.96 0.31 -21.46
CA THR A 133 11.22 0.92 -21.89
C THR A 133 12.39 0.32 -21.11
N ASN A 134 13.59 0.32 -21.70
CA ASN A 134 14.80 -0.16 -21.02
C ASN A 134 15.06 0.58 -19.71
N LYS A 135 14.78 1.89 -19.65
CA LYS A 135 14.88 2.67 -18.39
C LYS A 135 13.91 2.17 -17.32
N LYS A 136 12.67 1.81 -17.70
CA LYS A 136 11.67 1.27 -16.77
C LYS A 136 12.13 -0.08 -16.22
N VAL A 137 12.55 -0.97 -17.09
CA VAL A 137 13.05 -2.32 -16.72
C VAL A 137 14.27 -2.20 -15.82
N LEU A 138 15.27 -1.42 -16.23
CA LEU A 138 16.50 -1.21 -15.45
C LEU A 138 16.20 -0.63 -14.06
N GLY A 139 15.33 0.38 -13.98
CA GLY A 139 14.96 1.00 -12.71
C GLY A 139 14.25 0.03 -11.75
N ILE A 140 13.35 -0.82 -12.28
CA ILE A 140 12.68 -1.85 -11.47
C ILE A 140 13.70 -2.86 -10.92
N PHE A 141 14.63 -3.35 -11.75
CA PHE A 141 15.66 -4.27 -11.28
C PHE A 141 16.62 -3.66 -10.27
N ILE A 142 17.06 -2.42 -10.47
CA ILE A 142 17.93 -1.70 -9.51
C ILE A 142 17.21 -1.54 -8.17
N GLY A 143 15.93 -1.12 -8.19
CA GLY A 143 15.13 -0.96 -6.98
C GLY A 143 14.89 -2.30 -6.26
N ALA A 144 14.62 -3.37 -7.01
CA ALA A 144 14.46 -4.71 -6.46
C ALA A 144 15.75 -5.22 -5.78
N MET A 145 16.91 -5.01 -6.41
CA MET A 145 18.21 -5.36 -5.81
C MET A 145 18.44 -4.61 -4.49
N GLY A 146 18.16 -3.29 -4.44
CA GLY A 146 18.26 -2.51 -3.22
C GLY A 146 17.35 -3.05 -2.10
N ALA A 147 16.08 -3.33 -2.42
CA ALA A 147 15.13 -3.90 -1.46
C ALA A 147 15.56 -5.29 -0.96
N LEU A 148 16.06 -6.15 -1.84
CA LEU A 148 16.58 -7.48 -1.48
C LEU A 148 17.80 -7.39 -0.56
N ILE A 149 18.76 -6.49 -0.83
CA ILE A 149 19.92 -6.27 0.05
C ILE A 149 19.43 -5.88 1.47
N LEU A 150 18.44 -4.99 1.59
CA LEU A 150 17.87 -4.60 2.87
C LEU A 150 17.25 -5.78 3.61
N ILE A 151 16.45 -6.59 2.92
CA ILE A 151 15.75 -7.73 3.50
C ILE A 151 16.77 -8.78 3.98
N LEU A 152 17.74 -9.13 3.14
CA LEU A 152 18.74 -10.15 3.47
C LEU A 152 19.71 -9.68 4.56
N SER A 153 20.13 -8.41 4.56
CA SER A 153 21.02 -7.86 5.59
C SER A 153 20.34 -7.71 6.96
N SER A 154 19.03 -7.65 7.01
CA SER A 154 18.28 -7.55 8.27
C SER A 154 18.06 -8.91 8.95
N GLN A 155 18.51 -10.01 8.36
CA GLN A 155 18.08 -11.34 8.73
C GLN A 155 19.20 -12.33 9.04
N ALA A 156 20.20 -11.90 9.72
CA ALA A 156 21.33 -12.79 10.07
C ALA A 156 20.99 -13.99 10.98
N THR A 157 19.73 -14.25 11.40
CA THR A 157 19.50 -15.20 12.50
C THR A 157 18.35 -16.21 12.41
N ASN A 158 17.45 -16.20 11.42
CA ASN A 158 16.33 -17.17 11.42
C ASN A 158 16.02 -17.72 10.01
N ALA A 159 16.79 -18.71 9.58
CA ALA A 159 16.49 -19.53 8.41
C ALA A 159 15.51 -20.68 8.78
N GLY A 160 14.25 -20.34 8.98
CA GLY A 160 13.17 -21.31 8.89
C GLY A 160 12.68 -21.34 7.46
N GLY A 161 12.85 -22.43 6.73
CA GLY A 161 12.43 -22.56 5.34
C GLY A 161 10.93 -22.32 5.21
N GLY A 162 10.54 -21.35 4.35
CA GLY A 162 9.15 -21.06 4.03
C GLY A 162 8.54 -22.14 3.11
N SER A 163 7.22 -22.22 3.12
CA SER A 163 6.48 -23.08 2.20
C SER A 163 6.31 -22.39 0.85
N ILE A 164 6.63 -23.10 -0.24
CA ILE A 164 6.41 -22.61 -1.61
C ILE A 164 4.94 -22.22 -1.86
N TRP A 165 4.00 -22.88 -1.19
CA TRP A 165 2.59 -22.52 -1.26
C TRP A 165 2.29 -21.15 -0.64
N GLY A 166 2.95 -20.84 0.49
CA GLY A 166 2.87 -19.53 1.13
C GLY A 166 3.42 -18.43 0.22
N ASP A 167 4.56 -18.67 -0.43
CA ASP A 167 5.17 -17.74 -1.37
C ASP A 167 4.28 -17.48 -2.60
N LEU A 168 3.68 -18.55 -3.15
CA LEU A 168 2.73 -18.43 -4.27
C LEU A 168 1.49 -17.62 -3.88
N LEU A 169 0.95 -17.81 -2.68
CA LEU A 169 -0.17 -17.01 -2.18
C LEU A 169 0.21 -15.54 -2.01
N CYS A 170 1.39 -15.26 -1.45
CA CYS A 170 1.90 -13.89 -1.37
C CYS A 170 2.07 -13.26 -2.77
N MET A 171 2.52 -14.03 -3.77
CA MET A 171 2.62 -13.56 -5.16
C MET A 171 1.25 -13.26 -5.77
N ILE A 172 0.26 -14.13 -5.55
CA ILE A 172 -1.13 -13.91 -5.97
C ILE A 172 -1.69 -12.64 -5.33
N ALA A 173 -1.39 -12.39 -4.06
CA ALA A 173 -1.77 -11.15 -3.39
C ALA A 173 -1.15 -9.90 -4.06
N GLN A 174 0.14 -9.95 -4.45
CA GLN A 174 0.78 -8.86 -5.18
C GLN A 174 0.19 -8.67 -6.60
N LEU A 175 -0.15 -9.76 -7.28
CA LEU A 175 -0.86 -9.71 -8.56
C LEU A 175 -2.23 -9.03 -8.39
N SER A 176 -2.97 -9.39 -7.35
CA SER A 176 -4.26 -8.78 -7.03
C SER A 176 -4.15 -7.27 -6.85
N PHE A 177 -3.18 -6.81 -6.07
CA PHE A 177 -2.94 -5.38 -5.88
C PHE A 177 -2.50 -4.66 -7.17
N SER A 178 -1.68 -5.32 -8.00
CA SER A 178 -1.26 -4.79 -9.30
C SER A 178 -2.42 -4.63 -10.28
N ILE A 179 -3.37 -5.58 -10.27
CA ILE A 179 -4.63 -5.49 -11.03
C ILE A 179 -5.44 -4.29 -10.53
N TYR A 180 -5.57 -4.13 -9.20
CA TYR A 180 -6.26 -2.96 -8.64
C TYR A 180 -5.63 -1.64 -9.12
N LEU A 181 -4.32 -1.49 -9.00
CA LEU A 181 -3.62 -0.25 -9.41
C LEU A 181 -3.79 0.07 -10.89
N THR A 182 -3.92 -0.95 -11.73
CA THR A 182 -3.97 -0.79 -13.19
C THR A 182 -5.39 -0.74 -13.75
N VAL A 183 -6.18 -1.78 -13.49
CA VAL A 183 -7.51 -1.95 -14.09
C VAL A 183 -8.50 -0.92 -13.56
N PHE A 184 -8.40 -0.61 -12.26
CA PHE A 184 -9.30 0.32 -11.61
C PHE A 184 -8.80 1.77 -11.53
N LYS A 185 -7.66 2.07 -12.18
CA LYS A 185 -7.13 3.43 -12.27
C LYS A 185 -8.17 4.44 -12.77
N GLY A 186 -9.02 4.05 -13.71
CA GLY A 186 -10.09 4.89 -14.23
C GLY A 186 -11.08 5.42 -13.19
N LEU A 187 -11.26 4.69 -12.07
CA LEU A 187 -12.11 5.18 -10.96
C LEU A 187 -11.47 6.38 -10.26
N SER A 188 -10.16 6.36 -10.02
CA SER A 188 -9.44 7.46 -9.38
C SER A 188 -9.44 8.74 -10.21
N GLN A 189 -9.69 8.66 -11.51
CA GLN A 189 -9.82 9.81 -12.39
C GLN A 189 -11.22 10.46 -12.31
N ARG A 190 -12.25 9.68 -11.96
CA ARG A 190 -13.65 10.11 -11.95
C ARG A 190 -14.12 10.58 -10.59
N TYR A 191 -13.66 9.92 -9.53
CA TYR A 191 -14.14 10.15 -8.17
C TYR A 191 -13.01 10.54 -7.24
N SER A 192 -13.35 11.15 -6.11
CA SER A 192 -12.39 11.45 -5.05
C SER A 192 -11.93 10.19 -4.34
N ALA A 193 -10.72 10.25 -3.77
CA ALA A 193 -10.19 9.16 -2.96
C ALA A 193 -11.14 8.78 -1.79
N ILE A 194 -11.81 9.77 -1.20
CA ILE A 194 -12.75 9.58 -0.10
C ILE A 194 -13.96 8.77 -0.57
N THR A 195 -14.55 9.15 -1.71
CA THR A 195 -15.74 8.47 -2.26
C THR A 195 -15.44 7.02 -2.62
N ILE A 196 -14.31 6.74 -3.25
CA ILE A 196 -13.96 5.37 -3.63
C ILE A 196 -13.67 4.54 -2.38
N ASN A 197 -12.81 5.03 -1.49
CA ASN A 197 -12.39 4.27 -0.32
C ASN A 197 -13.52 4.00 0.66
N LYS A 198 -14.47 4.95 0.89
CA LYS A 198 -15.62 4.68 1.76
C LYS A 198 -16.42 3.46 1.32
N TRP A 199 -16.63 3.29 0.02
CA TRP A 199 -17.33 2.13 -0.51
C TRP A 199 -16.46 0.87 -0.53
N MET A 200 -15.19 0.99 -0.91
CA MET A 200 -14.27 -0.16 -0.91
C MET A 200 -14.14 -0.79 0.47
N PHE A 201 -13.97 0.03 1.52
CA PHE A 201 -13.83 -0.48 2.88
C PHE A 201 -15.13 -1.05 3.44
N ILE A 202 -16.32 -0.52 3.05
CA ILE A 202 -17.61 -1.15 3.39
C ILE A 202 -17.71 -2.53 2.75
N TYR A 203 -17.43 -2.66 1.46
CA TYR A 203 -17.48 -3.95 0.78
C TYR A 203 -16.50 -4.96 1.38
N ALA A 204 -15.28 -4.52 1.69
CA ALA A 204 -14.31 -5.37 2.36
C ALA A 204 -14.79 -5.78 3.78
N SER A 205 -15.39 -4.87 4.53
CA SER A 205 -15.96 -5.18 5.85
C SER A 205 -17.05 -6.24 5.76
N ILE A 206 -17.96 -6.13 4.78
CA ILE A 206 -19.01 -7.12 4.52
C ILE A 206 -18.41 -8.49 4.21
N CYS A 207 -17.30 -8.54 3.46
CA CYS A 207 -16.61 -9.78 3.16
C CYS A 207 -15.91 -10.39 4.38
N TYR A 208 -15.29 -9.57 5.25
CA TYR A 208 -14.49 -10.09 6.37
C TYR A 208 -15.30 -10.45 7.63
N ILE A 209 -16.36 -9.71 7.94
CA ILE A 209 -17.16 -9.90 9.15
C ILE A 209 -17.65 -11.35 9.34
N PRO A 210 -18.20 -12.04 8.30
CA PRO A 210 -18.68 -13.41 8.46
C PRO A 210 -17.58 -14.39 8.86
N PHE A 211 -16.36 -14.21 8.35
CA PHE A 211 -15.23 -15.10 8.64
C PHE A 211 -14.57 -14.81 9.99
N SER A 212 -14.61 -13.57 10.44
CA SER A 212 -13.96 -13.14 11.69
C SER A 212 -14.88 -13.16 12.91
N TYR A 213 -16.17 -13.48 12.73
CA TYR A 213 -17.15 -13.39 13.79
C TYR A 213 -16.77 -14.20 15.04
N GLN A 214 -16.31 -15.43 14.86
CA GLN A 214 -15.91 -16.28 15.98
C GLN A 214 -14.67 -15.76 16.70
N ASP A 215 -13.66 -15.31 15.93
CA ASP A 215 -12.44 -14.73 16.46
C ASP A 215 -12.74 -13.47 17.30
N ILE A 216 -13.61 -12.60 16.80
CA ILE A 216 -13.97 -11.35 17.49
C ILE A 216 -14.85 -11.61 18.72
N ALA A 217 -15.80 -12.55 18.61
CA ALA A 217 -16.66 -12.93 19.73
C ALA A 217 -15.88 -13.60 20.87
N GLY A 218 -14.77 -14.29 20.55
CA GLY A 218 -13.89 -14.93 21.54
C GLY A 218 -12.85 -14.02 22.17
N ILE A 219 -12.78 -12.71 21.83
CA ILE A 219 -11.79 -11.80 22.41
C ILE A 219 -12.14 -11.53 23.88
N GLU A 220 -11.20 -11.85 24.75
CA GLU A 220 -11.23 -11.45 26.17
C GLU A 220 -10.73 -10.01 26.32
N TRP A 221 -11.61 -9.03 26.15
CA TRP A 221 -11.26 -7.61 26.12
C TRP A 221 -10.52 -7.11 27.36
N ASN A 222 -10.73 -7.74 28.51
CA ASN A 222 -10.04 -7.38 29.76
C ASN A 222 -8.56 -7.82 29.77
N SER A 223 -8.17 -8.76 28.92
CA SER A 223 -6.78 -9.25 28.80
C SER A 223 -5.96 -8.47 27.77
N ILE A 224 -6.62 -7.68 26.89
CA ILE A 224 -5.95 -6.92 25.85
C ILE A 224 -5.21 -5.72 26.45
N SER A 225 -3.91 -5.63 26.15
CA SER A 225 -3.10 -4.53 26.62
C SER A 225 -3.48 -3.20 25.95
N THR A 226 -3.30 -2.09 26.67
CA THR A 226 -3.47 -0.75 26.10
C THR A 226 -2.54 -0.52 24.88
N ALA A 227 -1.36 -1.15 24.88
CA ALA A 227 -0.43 -1.07 23.78
C ALA A 227 -1.01 -1.72 22.51
N ALA A 228 -1.63 -2.90 22.62
CA ALA A 228 -2.28 -3.58 21.48
C ALA A 228 -3.42 -2.71 20.89
N ILE A 229 -4.19 -2.04 21.75
CA ILE A 229 -5.25 -1.12 21.29
C ILE A 229 -4.66 0.04 20.46
N TYR A 230 -3.58 0.67 20.92
CA TYR A 230 -2.91 1.75 20.14
C TYR A 230 -2.28 1.23 18.85
N GLN A 231 -1.75 0.02 18.84
CA GLN A 231 -1.21 -0.62 17.65
C GLN A 231 -2.30 -0.88 16.61
N VAL A 232 -3.46 -1.42 17.02
CA VAL A 232 -4.63 -1.58 16.14
C VAL A 232 -5.12 -0.23 15.63
N LEU A 233 -5.19 0.79 16.50
CA LEU A 233 -5.58 2.13 16.11
C LEU A 233 -4.62 2.72 15.05
N TYR A 234 -3.31 2.51 15.20
CA TYR A 234 -2.32 2.88 14.19
C TYR A 234 -2.59 2.17 12.86
N VAL A 235 -2.85 0.86 12.88
CA VAL A 235 -3.14 0.07 11.67
C VAL A 235 -4.41 0.57 10.98
N VAL A 236 -5.44 0.94 11.74
CA VAL A 236 -6.69 1.51 11.22
C VAL A 236 -6.47 2.91 10.62
N LEU A 237 -5.91 3.83 11.40
CA LEU A 237 -5.83 5.24 10.99
C LEU A 237 -4.68 5.49 10.01
N CYS A 238 -3.47 5.06 10.34
CA CYS A 238 -2.30 5.31 9.50
C CYS A 238 -2.20 4.29 8.36
N GLY A 239 -2.24 2.99 8.68
CA GLY A 239 -2.06 1.91 7.71
C GLY A 239 -3.23 1.72 6.74
N SER A 240 -4.43 2.19 7.08
CA SER A 240 -5.61 2.02 6.22
C SER A 240 -6.20 3.37 5.80
N PHE A 241 -6.68 4.18 6.72
CA PHE A 241 -7.40 5.41 6.38
C PHE A 241 -6.51 6.41 5.65
N ILE A 242 -5.42 6.88 6.26
CA ILE A 242 -4.54 7.92 5.68
C ILE A 242 -3.74 7.35 4.49
N ALA A 243 -3.18 6.15 4.63
CA ALA A 243 -2.39 5.53 3.56
C ALA A 243 -3.21 5.33 2.29
N TYR A 244 -4.49 4.92 2.38
CA TYR A 244 -5.33 4.74 1.20
C TYR A 244 -5.81 6.06 0.58
N ILE A 245 -5.96 7.14 1.35
CA ILE A 245 -6.14 8.49 0.77
C ILE A 245 -4.90 8.87 -0.03
N CYS A 246 -3.72 8.68 0.54
CA CYS A 246 -2.46 9.02 -0.10
C CYS A 246 -2.22 8.22 -1.38
N ILE A 247 -2.35 6.88 -1.32
CA ILE A 247 -2.07 6.01 -2.47
C ILE A 247 -3.09 6.20 -3.59
N MET A 248 -4.37 6.39 -3.27
CA MET A 248 -5.41 6.64 -4.27
C MET A 248 -5.20 8.00 -4.96
N THR A 249 -4.80 9.02 -4.20
CA THR A 249 -4.48 10.34 -4.76
C THR A 249 -3.20 10.28 -5.61
N ALA A 250 -2.18 9.55 -5.17
CA ALA A 250 -0.97 9.32 -5.95
C ALA A 250 -1.28 8.57 -7.26
N GLN A 251 -2.13 7.54 -7.22
CA GLN A 251 -2.59 6.78 -8.39
C GLN A 251 -3.31 7.68 -9.42
N LYS A 252 -4.02 8.71 -8.96
CA LYS A 252 -4.65 9.71 -9.83
C LYS A 252 -3.60 10.56 -10.56
N LEU A 253 -2.49 10.85 -9.91
CA LEU A 253 -1.46 11.77 -10.41
C LEU A 253 -0.35 11.07 -11.20
N MET A 254 -0.11 9.76 -10.93
CA MET A 254 1.02 9.03 -11.49
C MET A 254 0.60 7.74 -12.19
N ARG A 255 1.55 7.15 -12.92
CA ARG A 255 1.36 5.83 -13.56
C ARG A 255 1.40 4.71 -12.50
N PRO A 256 0.61 3.62 -12.66
CA PRO A 256 0.62 2.48 -11.74
C PRO A 256 2.01 1.93 -11.46
N THR A 257 2.85 1.79 -12.49
CA THR A 257 4.23 1.31 -12.35
C THR A 257 5.07 2.23 -11.44
N VAL A 258 4.91 3.56 -11.54
CA VAL A 258 5.62 4.50 -10.66
C VAL A 258 5.10 4.40 -9.23
N VAL A 259 3.78 4.29 -9.04
CA VAL A 259 3.17 4.12 -7.71
C VAL A 259 3.66 2.84 -7.04
N SER A 260 3.73 1.73 -7.77
CA SER A 260 4.18 0.44 -7.22
C SER A 260 5.66 0.42 -6.83
N MET A 261 6.51 1.23 -7.47
CA MET A 261 7.94 1.34 -7.09
C MET A 261 8.14 1.82 -5.64
N TYR A 262 7.18 2.58 -5.10
CA TYR A 262 7.25 3.04 -3.72
C TYR A 262 7.12 1.90 -2.70
N ASN A 263 6.67 0.69 -3.10
CA ASN A 263 6.67 -0.48 -2.22
C ASN A 263 8.09 -0.82 -1.73
N TYR A 264 9.14 -0.46 -2.49
CA TYR A 264 10.52 -0.62 -2.05
C TYR A 264 10.93 0.30 -0.88
N VAL A 265 10.13 1.31 -0.57
CA VAL A 265 10.34 2.16 0.62
C VAL A 265 9.99 1.41 1.91
N GLN A 266 9.07 0.44 1.86
CA GLN A 266 8.63 -0.30 3.04
C GLN A 266 9.77 -1.04 3.76
N PRO A 267 10.63 -1.82 3.08
CA PRO A 267 11.79 -2.45 3.73
C PRO A 267 12.78 -1.45 4.32
N ILE A 268 12.95 -0.27 3.69
CA ILE A 268 13.79 0.80 4.21
C ILE A 268 13.27 1.27 5.57
N VAL A 269 11.98 1.60 5.61
CA VAL A 269 11.32 2.10 6.82
C VAL A 269 11.30 1.04 7.92
N ALA A 270 11.00 -0.23 7.57
CA ALA A 270 11.03 -1.34 8.51
C ALA A 270 12.44 -1.56 9.10
N SER A 271 13.50 -1.44 8.28
CA SER A 271 14.89 -1.54 8.75
C SER A 271 15.27 -0.39 9.68
N ILE A 272 14.88 0.85 9.36
CA ILE A 272 15.12 2.01 10.21
C ILE A 272 14.38 1.85 11.54
N ALA A 273 13.12 1.42 11.51
CA ALA A 273 12.34 1.17 12.71
C ALA A 273 12.98 0.11 13.60
N ALA A 274 13.46 -1.00 13.03
CA ALA A 274 14.17 -2.04 13.76
C ALA A 274 15.45 -1.52 14.44
N ILE A 275 16.22 -0.65 13.76
CA ILE A 275 17.41 -0.02 14.33
C ILE A 275 17.05 0.89 15.52
N LEU A 276 16.01 1.72 15.36
CA LEU A 276 15.55 2.62 16.41
C LEU A 276 15.00 1.87 17.64
N MET A 277 14.46 0.67 17.41
CA MET A 277 13.99 -0.24 18.48
C MET A 277 15.14 -1.05 19.13
N GLY A 278 16.39 -0.86 18.70
CA GLY A 278 17.56 -1.58 19.22
C GLY A 278 17.66 -3.05 18.77
N ILE A 279 16.86 -3.45 17.78
CA ILE A 279 16.82 -4.84 17.28
C ILE A 279 17.79 -5.03 16.10
N GLY A 280 18.29 -3.93 15.50
CA GLY A 280 19.15 -3.96 14.32
C GLY A 280 20.33 -2.99 14.40
N SER A 281 21.34 -3.19 13.54
CA SER A 281 22.46 -2.28 13.36
C SER A 281 22.43 -1.64 11.97
N PHE A 282 23.01 -0.44 11.84
CA PHE A 282 23.20 0.22 10.55
C PHE A 282 24.56 -0.16 9.99
N GLY A 283 24.59 -0.98 8.94
CA GLY A 283 25.78 -1.29 8.17
C GLY A 283 25.84 -0.45 6.89
N TRP A 284 27.01 -0.33 6.28
CA TRP A 284 27.21 0.38 5.02
C TRP A 284 26.36 -0.18 3.87
N GLU A 285 26.12 -1.51 3.89
CA GLU A 285 25.25 -2.23 2.93
C GLU A 285 23.83 -1.66 2.90
N LYS A 286 23.29 -1.23 4.06
CA LYS A 286 21.96 -0.60 4.15
C LYS A 286 21.96 0.77 3.48
N GLY A 287 23.04 1.54 3.61
CA GLY A 287 23.19 2.82 2.91
C GLY A 287 23.18 2.65 1.39
N VAL A 288 23.95 1.67 0.88
CA VAL A 288 23.98 1.33 -0.55
C VAL A 288 22.60 0.87 -1.04
N ALA A 289 21.93 0.01 -0.28
CA ALA A 289 20.60 -0.50 -0.62
C ALA A 289 19.56 0.62 -0.74
N ILE A 290 19.56 1.57 0.20
CA ILE A 290 18.68 2.75 0.18
C ILE A 290 18.95 3.59 -1.09
N ALA A 291 20.21 3.82 -1.42
CA ALA A 291 20.59 4.57 -2.63
C ALA A 291 20.10 3.87 -3.90
N LEU A 292 20.23 2.53 -3.99
CA LEU A 292 19.73 1.74 -5.11
C LEU A 292 18.20 1.83 -5.25
N VAL A 293 17.43 1.79 -4.15
CA VAL A 293 15.97 1.94 -4.20
C VAL A 293 15.60 3.29 -4.79
N PHE A 294 16.16 4.40 -4.29
CA PHE A 294 15.85 5.73 -4.83
C PHE A 294 16.29 5.91 -6.27
N LEU A 295 17.44 5.35 -6.64
CA LEU A 295 17.92 5.35 -8.03
C LEU A 295 16.95 4.58 -8.95
N GLY A 296 16.44 3.43 -8.51
CA GLY A 296 15.44 2.66 -9.22
C GLY A 296 14.14 3.44 -9.45
N VAL A 297 13.60 4.09 -8.40
CA VAL A 297 12.42 4.97 -8.50
C VAL A 297 12.69 6.10 -9.49
N TYR A 298 13.85 6.73 -9.46
CA TYR A 298 14.24 7.80 -10.38
C TYR A 298 14.21 7.33 -11.84
N PHE A 299 14.84 6.20 -12.17
CA PHE A 299 14.85 5.67 -13.56
C PHE A 299 13.45 5.35 -14.06
N VAL A 300 12.59 4.73 -13.24
CA VAL A 300 11.21 4.43 -13.63
C VAL A 300 10.41 5.71 -13.84
N THR A 301 10.60 6.72 -13.00
CA THR A 301 9.92 8.02 -13.13
C THR A 301 10.32 8.72 -14.43
N GLN A 302 11.62 8.67 -14.80
CA GLN A 302 12.15 9.27 -16.02
C GLN A 302 11.88 8.44 -17.28
N SER A 303 11.21 7.29 -17.17
CA SER A 303 10.86 6.48 -18.34
C SER A 303 9.73 7.12 -19.13
N LYS A 304 9.81 7.05 -20.48
CA LYS A 304 8.76 7.60 -21.37
C LYS A 304 7.40 7.00 -21.06
N SER A 305 6.37 7.84 -21.05
CA SER A 305 4.97 7.42 -21.00
C SER A 305 4.45 7.11 -22.40
N LYS A 306 3.22 6.61 -22.49
CA LYS A 306 2.56 6.40 -23.79
C LYS A 306 2.37 7.73 -24.52
N ALA A 307 1.96 8.79 -23.81
CA ALA A 307 1.77 10.12 -24.36
C ALA A 307 3.09 10.70 -24.93
N ASP A 308 4.23 10.46 -24.23
CA ASP A 308 5.56 10.90 -24.69
C ASP A 308 6.01 10.21 -25.98
N LEU A 309 5.55 8.98 -26.23
CA LEU A 309 5.87 8.21 -27.43
C LEU A 309 4.93 8.54 -28.59
N GLU A 310 3.68 8.91 -28.32
CA GLU A 310 2.68 9.29 -29.30
C GLU A 310 2.78 10.78 -29.71
N GLY A 311 3.71 11.53 -29.11
CA GLY A 311 3.91 12.95 -29.43
C GLY A 311 2.76 13.85 -29.01
N VAL A 312 1.88 13.39 -28.14
CA VAL A 312 0.75 14.14 -27.56
C VAL A 312 1.24 14.70 -26.22
N SER A 313 1.97 15.81 -26.29
CA SER A 313 2.40 16.59 -25.11
C SER A 313 1.60 17.87 -24.99
#